data_bbe8791fdec562bf36441e3b8f2dbbc6
#
_entry.id   bbe8791fdec562bf36441e3b8f2dbbc6
#
_cell.length_a   1.000
_cell.length_b   1.000
_cell.length_c   1.000
_cell.angle_alpha   90.00
_cell.angle_beta   90.00
_cell.angle_gamma   90.00
#
_symmetry.space_group_name_H-M   'P 1'
#
loop_
_entity.id
_entity.type
_entity.pdbx_description
1 polymer ?
#
loop_
_entity_poly.entity_id
_entity_poly.type
_entity_poly.pdbx_seq_one_letter_code
_entity_poly.pdbx_strand_id
1 'polypeptide(L)'
;MSTTHRTVTRLAGLMVAGAFVFAACSGSGSTAKLSSSTSNMDDLIKAAKAEGGLTTIALPHNWCNYGEALAGFTAKYGIPINELNPDGSSAQEIDAIKANTTNPGPQNPDVIDVGLSFGPQAVTDKLITPYKVQTWADIPDKAKDKDGYWYGDYYGVMAFETNTAAVKNVPKVWADLLKPEYKGQVALSGDPTQSNQAISAVWAAALANGGSLDNVQPGLDFFKQLNDSGNFVPVIAKTATVSSGETPIRITWTYNGLADKDSLAGNPAVEVAVPTDGRFGGMYVQAISAYAPHPNAARLWMEYLYSDEGQLAWLKGYCNPIRFEAMKAANVIPPDVLAKLPDTVGAVLPTLDQITAASTAITAGWPTTVGATVK
;
A
#
# COMPACT_ATOMS: atom_id res chain seq x y z
N MET A 1 70.75 3.03 45.76
CA MET A 1 71.42 1.74 45.93
C MET A 1 70.85 0.84 44.83
N SER A 2 71.55 0.50 43.91
CA SER A 2 72.67 -0.14 43.33
C SER A 2 72.28 -0.40 41.84
N THR A 3 72.75 0.30 40.96
CA THR A 3 73.73 0.07 39.88
C THR A 3 74.09 -1.40 39.56
N THR A 4 73.98 -1.78 38.29
CA THR A 4 75.03 -2.36 37.46
C THR A 4 74.48 -2.67 36.07
N HIS A 5 74.96 -2.10 35.13
CA HIS A 5 75.88 -2.08 33.97
C HIS A 5 76.11 -3.42 33.22
N ARG A 6 76.12 -3.22 31.87
CA ARG A 6 76.89 -3.91 30.79
C ARG A 6 76.20 -5.16 30.19
N THR A 7 76.26 -5.40 28.92
CA THR A 7 77.28 -5.19 27.87
C THR A 7 76.66 -5.30 26.48
N VAL A 8 77.14 -4.53 25.54
CA VAL A 8 76.94 -4.54 24.09
C VAL A 8 77.66 -5.79 23.47
N THR A 9 77.00 -6.43 22.53
CA THR A 9 77.66 -7.17 21.50
C THR A 9 77.01 -6.98 20.15
N ARG A 10 77.71 -6.36 19.22
CA ARG A 10 77.37 -6.24 17.78
C ARG A 10 77.68 -7.51 17.10
N LEU A 11 76.81 -8.05 16.29
CA LEU A 11 77.13 -8.85 15.13
C LEU A 11 76.26 -8.45 13.93
N ALA A 12 76.96 -8.15 12.84
CA ALA A 12 76.46 -7.85 11.54
C ALA A 12 76.10 -9.13 10.77
N GLY A 13 75.08 -9.07 9.96
CA GLY A 13 74.87 -10.17 8.98
C GLY A 13 73.61 -10.14 8.20
N LEU A 14 73.69 -9.74 6.95
CA LEU A 14 72.96 -10.06 5.75
C LEU A 14 71.49 -9.54 5.59
N MET A 15 71.37 -8.57 4.67
CA MET A 15 70.16 -8.24 3.96
C MET A 15 69.70 -9.40 3.06
N VAL A 16 68.45 -9.81 3.22
CA VAL A 16 67.70 -10.46 2.16
C VAL A 16 66.44 -9.57 1.92
N ALA A 17 66.43 -8.91 0.78
CA ALA A 17 65.30 -8.12 0.31
C ALA A 17 64.19 -9.06 -0.16
N GLY A 18 63.21 -9.30 0.69
CA GLY A 18 61.94 -9.92 0.33
C GLY A 18 60.91 -8.83 0.03
N ALA A 19 60.61 -8.62 -1.24
CA ALA A 19 59.54 -7.74 -1.67
C ALA A 19 58.19 -8.37 -1.32
N PHE A 20 57.58 -7.96 -0.21
CA PHE A 20 56.17 -8.23 0.04
C PHE A 20 55.34 -7.23 -0.76
N VAL A 21 54.76 -7.72 -1.85
CA VAL A 21 53.69 -7.03 -2.56
C VAL A 21 52.46 -7.08 -1.66
N PHE A 22 52.14 -5.99 -0.95
CA PHE A 22 50.84 -5.78 -0.36
C PHE A 22 49.83 -5.49 -1.49
N ALA A 23 49.10 -6.50 -1.91
CA ALA A 23 47.87 -6.29 -2.69
C ALA A 23 46.87 -5.62 -1.74
N ALA A 24 46.81 -4.30 -1.80
CA ALA A 24 45.72 -3.54 -1.22
C ALA A 24 44.47 -3.86 -2.05
N CYS A 25 43.62 -4.77 -1.56
CA CYS A 25 42.23 -4.83 -1.99
C CYS A 25 41.52 -3.55 -1.55
N SER A 26 41.60 -2.51 -2.38
CA SER A 26 40.68 -1.41 -2.35
C SER A 26 39.33 -1.97 -2.81
N GLY A 27 38.48 -2.31 -1.86
CA GLY A 27 37.08 -2.58 -2.12
C GLY A 27 36.45 -1.31 -2.69
N SER A 28 36.50 -1.17 -4.01
CA SER A 28 35.64 -0.25 -4.73
C SER A 28 34.20 -0.71 -4.46
N GLY A 29 33.50 0.01 -3.60
CA GLY A 29 32.05 -0.08 -3.51
C GLY A 29 31.51 0.22 -4.91
N SER A 30 31.27 -0.82 -5.68
CA SER A 30 30.51 -0.76 -6.92
C SER A 30 29.10 -0.39 -6.49
N THR A 31 28.76 0.90 -6.55
CA THR A 31 27.38 1.30 -6.75
C THR A 31 26.99 0.73 -8.12
N ALA A 32 26.42 -0.47 -8.11
CA ALA A 32 25.84 -1.06 -9.30
C ALA A 32 24.81 -0.06 -9.81
N LYS A 33 25.09 0.63 -10.92
CA LYS A 33 24.09 1.36 -11.67
C LYS A 33 23.01 0.35 -11.99
N LEU A 34 21.85 0.51 -11.34
CA LEU A 34 20.64 -0.28 -11.54
C LEU A 34 20.23 -0.15 -13.02
N SER A 35 20.54 -1.18 -13.82
CA SER A 35 20.04 -1.29 -15.18
C SER A 35 18.52 -1.40 -15.13
N SER A 36 17.82 -0.53 -15.83
CA SER A 36 16.35 -0.39 -15.83
C SER A 36 15.64 -1.46 -16.69
N SER A 37 16.32 -2.54 -17.08
CA SER A 37 15.68 -3.67 -17.77
C SER A 37 16.30 -4.98 -17.30
N THR A 38 15.48 -5.90 -16.82
CA THR A 38 15.88 -7.29 -16.61
C THR A 38 16.10 -7.94 -17.96
N SER A 39 17.37 -8.11 -18.33
CA SER A 39 17.74 -8.80 -19.57
C SER A 39 17.43 -10.30 -19.51
N ASN A 40 17.23 -10.86 -18.32
CA ASN A 40 16.88 -12.27 -18.13
C ASN A 40 16.12 -12.48 -16.81
N MET A 41 14.93 -13.04 -16.86
CA MET A 41 14.12 -13.38 -15.68
C MET A 41 14.80 -14.45 -14.81
N ASP A 42 15.51 -15.40 -15.42
CA ASP A 42 16.21 -16.44 -14.67
C ASP A 42 17.33 -15.87 -13.80
N ASP A 43 18.04 -14.86 -14.28
CA ASP A 43 19.07 -14.17 -13.51
C ASP A 43 18.45 -13.38 -12.34
N LEU A 44 17.29 -12.73 -12.54
CA LEU A 44 16.57 -12.07 -11.47
C LEU A 44 16.12 -13.06 -10.40
N ILE A 45 15.51 -14.18 -10.80
CA ILE A 45 15.08 -15.24 -9.88
C ILE A 45 16.27 -15.77 -9.08
N LYS A 46 17.40 -16.02 -9.73
CA LYS A 46 18.63 -16.50 -9.07
C LYS A 46 19.17 -15.47 -8.07
N ALA A 47 19.21 -14.20 -8.45
CA ALA A 47 19.68 -13.12 -7.57
C ALA A 47 18.73 -12.92 -6.37
N ALA A 48 17.42 -12.91 -6.59
CA ALA A 48 16.41 -12.80 -5.54
C ALA A 48 16.48 -13.97 -4.54
N LYS A 49 16.65 -15.21 -5.02
CA LYS A 49 16.85 -16.37 -4.14
C LYS A 49 18.13 -16.28 -3.31
N ALA A 50 19.19 -15.69 -3.86
CA ALA A 50 20.45 -15.50 -3.14
C ALA A 50 20.34 -14.45 -2.02
N GLU A 51 19.40 -13.50 -2.11
CA GLU A 51 19.09 -12.54 -1.04
C GLU A 51 18.36 -13.19 0.14
N GLY A 52 17.63 -14.27 -0.09
CA GLY A 52 17.09 -15.14 0.95
C GLY A 52 15.82 -14.69 1.62
N GLY A 53 15.20 -13.57 1.22
CA GLY A 53 13.95 -13.06 1.79
C GLY A 53 13.33 -11.94 0.98
N LEU A 54 12.12 -11.57 1.36
CA LEU A 54 11.41 -10.34 0.96
C LEU A 54 10.75 -9.76 2.21
N THR A 55 10.84 -8.46 2.42
CA THR A 55 10.13 -7.78 3.50
C THR A 55 9.04 -6.89 2.91
N THR A 56 7.79 -7.21 3.22
CA THR A 56 6.60 -6.41 2.88
C THR A 56 6.11 -5.63 4.09
N ILE A 57 5.24 -4.64 3.88
CA ILE A 57 4.61 -3.88 4.94
C ILE A 57 3.17 -3.54 4.54
N ALA A 58 2.27 -3.49 5.51
CA ALA A 58 0.87 -3.07 5.35
C ALA A 58 0.08 -3.83 4.27
N LEU A 59 0.32 -5.14 4.15
CA LEU A 59 -0.41 -6.03 3.23
C LEU A 59 -1.30 -7.01 4.02
N PRO A 60 -2.51 -6.59 4.50
CA PRO A 60 -3.43 -7.50 5.18
C PRO A 60 -3.88 -8.60 4.22
N HIS A 61 -3.96 -9.83 4.69
CA HIS A 61 -4.26 -10.99 3.85
C HIS A 61 -5.63 -10.92 3.14
N ASN A 62 -6.61 -10.27 3.77
CA ASN A 62 -7.94 -10.06 3.20
C ASN A 62 -8.07 -8.80 2.33
N TRP A 63 -7.07 -7.95 2.28
CA TRP A 63 -7.04 -6.78 1.40
C TRP A 63 -6.66 -7.22 0.00
N CYS A 64 -7.56 -7.05 -0.98
CA CYS A 64 -7.33 -7.48 -2.37
C CYS A 64 -6.75 -8.90 -2.50
N ASN A 65 -7.04 -9.78 -1.52
CA ASN A 65 -6.53 -11.16 -1.51
C ASN A 65 -4.99 -11.27 -1.48
N TYR A 66 -4.31 -10.32 -0.79
CA TYR A 66 -2.85 -10.39 -0.64
C TYR A 66 -2.36 -11.71 -0.03
N GLY A 67 -3.18 -12.37 0.81
CA GLY A 67 -2.83 -13.68 1.35
C GLY A 67 -2.52 -14.71 0.26
N GLU A 68 -3.32 -14.77 -0.82
CA GLU A 68 -3.04 -15.65 -1.97
C GLU A 68 -1.80 -15.19 -2.74
N ALA A 69 -1.61 -13.86 -2.93
CA ALA A 69 -0.45 -13.34 -3.64
C ALA A 69 0.86 -13.63 -2.89
N LEU A 70 0.90 -13.40 -1.57
CA LEU A 70 2.05 -13.69 -0.70
C LEU A 70 2.39 -15.19 -0.71
N ALA A 71 1.36 -16.04 -0.52
CA ALA A 71 1.52 -17.49 -0.54
C ALA A 71 1.98 -18.00 -1.92
N GLY A 72 1.40 -17.46 -3.00
CA GLY A 72 1.75 -17.81 -4.38
C GLY A 72 3.19 -17.44 -4.73
N PHE A 73 3.64 -16.26 -4.34
CA PHE A 73 5.05 -15.84 -4.52
C PHE A 73 6.00 -16.80 -3.81
N THR A 74 5.75 -17.08 -2.54
CA THR A 74 6.56 -18.01 -1.74
C THR A 74 6.55 -19.42 -2.34
N ALA A 75 5.39 -19.93 -2.74
CA ALA A 75 5.28 -21.25 -3.36
C ALA A 75 6.02 -21.34 -4.70
N LYS A 76 5.96 -20.29 -5.52
CA LYS A 76 6.57 -20.24 -6.85
C LYS A 76 8.10 -20.12 -6.81
N TYR A 77 8.60 -19.28 -5.92
CA TYR A 77 10.02 -18.92 -5.91
C TYR A 77 10.80 -19.50 -4.73
N GLY A 78 10.13 -19.98 -3.68
CA GLY A 78 10.79 -20.51 -2.48
C GLY A 78 11.46 -19.43 -1.62
N ILE A 79 11.04 -18.15 -1.79
CA ILE A 79 11.56 -17.01 -1.05
C ILE A 79 10.59 -16.74 0.12
N PRO A 80 11.04 -16.78 1.39
CA PRO A 80 10.20 -16.45 2.54
C PRO A 80 9.91 -14.96 2.58
N ILE A 81 8.72 -14.59 3.08
CA ILE A 81 8.29 -13.21 3.24
C ILE A 81 8.23 -12.84 4.72
N ASN A 82 8.84 -11.71 5.07
CA ASN A 82 8.72 -11.05 6.37
C ASN A 82 7.65 -9.96 6.26
N GLU A 83 6.53 -10.13 6.93
CA GLU A 83 5.37 -9.23 6.88
C GLU A 83 5.41 -8.25 8.05
N LEU A 84 5.68 -6.97 7.78
CA LEU A 84 5.68 -5.90 8.78
C LEU A 84 4.30 -5.25 8.86
N ASN A 85 3.82 -5.02 10.08
CA ASN A 85 2.64 -4.22 10.38
C ASN A 85 1.51 -4.40 9.32
N PRO A 86 0.88 -5.57 9.22
CA PRO A 86 -0.10 -5.84 8.15
C PRO A 86 -1.26 -4.84 8.12
N ASP A 87 -1.64 -4.28 9.27
CA ASP A 87 -2.71 -3.26 9.38
C ASP A 87 -2.18 -1.81 9.25
N GLY A 88 -0.98 -1.61 8.74
CA GLY A 88 -0.36 -0.29 8.59
C GLY A 88 -1.10 0.62 7.63
N SER A 89 -0.94 1.93 7.81
CA SER A 89 -1.41 2.93 6.87
C SER A 89 -0.30 3.33 5.89
N SER A 90 -0.68 3.95 4.75
CA SER A 90 0.29 4.46 3.76
C SER A 90 1.33 5.41 4.36
N ALA A 91 0.95 6.23 5.35
CA ALA A 91 1.90 7.08 6.07
C ALA A 91 2.90 6.27 6.88
N GLN A 92 2.44 5.19 7.54
CA GLN A 92 3.33 4.32 8.33
C GLN A 92 4.31 3.53 7.46
N GLU A 93 3.93 3.19 6.23
CA GLU A 93 4.84 2.57 5.26
C GLU A 93 5.98 3.54 4.88
N ILE A 94 5.65 4.79 4.58
CA ILE A 94 6.61 5.85 4.29
C ILE A 94 7.53 6.09 5.50
N ASP A 95 6.96 6.15 6.71
CA ASP A 95 7.72 6.36 7.94
C ASP A 95 8.66 5.17 8.24
N ALA A 96 8.25 3.94 7.93
CA ALA A 96 9.09 2.76 8.07
C ALA A 96 10.36 2.84 7.20
N ILE A 97 10.24 3.30 5.94
CA ILE A 97 11.41 3.54 5.10
C ILE A 97 12.29 4.66 5.70
N LYS A 98 11.68 5.81 6.06
CA LYS A 98 12.40 6.96 6.64
C LYS A 98 13.20 6.60 7.89
N ALA A 99 12.60 5.82 8.77
CA ALA A 99 13.24 5.37 10.01
C ALA A 99 14.42 4.42 9.79
N ASN A 100 14.49 3.76 8.63
CA ASN A 100 15.46 2.69 8.35
C ASN A 100 16.44 3.01 7.20
N THR A 101 16.55 4.26 6.76
CA THR A 101 17.45 4.67 5.66
C THR A 101 18.92 4.32 5.90
N THR A 102 19.35 4.20 7.16
CA THR A 102 20.72 3.82 7.56
C THR A 102 20.78 2.42 8.18
N ASN A 103 19.67 1.71 8.25
CA ASN A 103 19.58 0.39 8.88
C ASN A 103 18.94 -0.63 7.89
N PRO A 104 19.74 -1.40 7.14
CA PRO A 104 19.23 -2.39 6.18
C PRO A 104 18.73 -3.68 6.85
N GLY A 105 18.23 -3.60 8.09
CA GLY A 105 17.72 -4.75 8.84
C GLY A 105 16.31 -5.16 8.44
N PRO A 106 15.77 -6.21 9.09
CA PRO A 106 14.47 -6.82 8.75
C PRO A 106 13.25 -5.90 9.03
N GLN A 107 13.47 -4.72 9.62
CA GLN A 107 12.43 -3.70 9.83
C GLN A 107 12.33 -2.69 8.67
N ASN A 108 13.22 -2.79 7.67
CA ASN A 108 13.15 -1.96 6.48
C ASN A 108 12.35 -2.66 5.39
N PRO A 109 11.23 -2.11 4.92
CA PRO A 109 10.46 -2.75 3.87
C PRO A 109 11.21 -2.71 2.53
N ASP A 110 11.13 -3.80 1.76
CA ASP A 110 11.62 -3.87 0.39
C ASP A 110 10.66 -3.20 -0.58
N VAL A 111 9.37 -3.34 -0.32
CA VAL A 111 8.28 -2.84 -1.16
C VAL A 111 7.20 -2.20 -0.32
N ILE A 112 6.45 -1.26 -0.92
CA ILE A 112 5.31 -0.59 -0.31
C ILE A 112 4.10 -0.60 -1.26
N ASP A 113 2.89 -0.63 -0.66
CA ASP A 113 1.60 -0.53 -1.33
C ASP A 113 0.83 0.67 -0.75
N VAL A 114 1.02 1.81 -1.34
CA VAL A 114 0.50 3.07 -0.80
C VAL A 114 -0.59 3.68 -1.68
N GLY A 115 -1.49 4.44 -1.08
CA GLY A 115 -2.42 5.26 -1.84
C GLY A 115 -1.65 6.20 -2.80
N LEU A 116 -2.21 6.44 -3.98
CA LEU A 116 -1.55 7.18 -5.07
C LEU A 116 -0.98 8.54 -4.62
N SER A 117 -1.60 9.21 -3.63
CA SER A 117 -1.11 10.48 -3.08
C SER A 117 0.31 10.41 -2.51
N PHE A 118 0.74 9.24 -2.04
CA PHE A 118 2.04 9.04 -1.38
C PHE A 118 3.17 8.76 -2.38
N GLY A 119 2.85 8.23 -3.58
CA GLY A 119 3.85 7.88 -4.60
C GLY A 119 4.76 9.06 -5.01
N PRO A 120 4.22 10.19 -5.49
CA PRO A 120 5.02 11.36 -5.90
C PRO A 120 5.84 11.97 -4.77
N GLN A 121 5.30 11.99 -3.53
CA GLN A 121 6.03 12.47 -2.38
C GLN A 121 7.22 11.57 -2.07
N ALA A 122 7.05 10.25 -2.17
CA ALA A 122 8.13 9.29 -1.96
C ALA A 122 9.27 9.45 -2.99
N VAL A 123 8.95 9.85 -4.24
CA VAL A 123 9.96 10.22 -5.25
C VAL A 123 10.72 11.46 -4.82
N THR A 124 10.01 12.52 -4.42
CA THR A 124 10.59 13.79 -3.96
C THR A 124 11.52 13.58 -2.77
N ASP A 125 11.10 12.75 -1.83
CA ASP A 125 11.85 12.40 -0.61
C ASP A 125 12.96 11.37 -0.87
N LYS A 126 13.12 10.86 -2.11
CA LYS A 126 14.11 9.84 -2.52
C LYS A 126 13.99 8.53 -1.74
N LEU A 127 12.78 8.15 -1.41
CA LEU A 127 12.50 6.94 -0.62
C LEU A 127 12.31 5.69 -1.46
N ILE A 128 12.03 5.85 -2.76
CA ILE A 128 11.75 4.77 -3.70
C ILE A 128 12.68 4.81 -4.91
N THR A 129 12.84 3.67 -5.57
CA THR A 129 13.75 3.46 -6.71
C THR A 129 12.97 2.96 -7.93
N PRO A 130 13.35 3.39 -9.15
CA PRO A 130 12.60 3.03 -10.35
C PRO A 130 12.85 1.58 -10.78
N TYR A 131 11.77 0.93 -11.22
CA TYR A 131 11.81 -0.38 -11.87
C TYR A 131 10.61 -0.51 -12.82
N LYS A 132 10.83 -1.01 -14.03
CA LYS A 132 9.75 -1.27 -15.01
C LYS A 132 9.61 -2.77 -15.21
N VAL A 133 8.43 -3.30 -14.88
CA VAL A 133 8.09 -4.71 -15.08
C VAL A 133 7.98 -5.07 -16.57
N GLN A 134 8.04 -6.35 -16.89
CA GLN A 134 7.92 -6.82 -18.29
C GLN A 134 6.57 -6.43 -18.93
N THR A 135 5.51 -6.37 -18.14
CA THR A 135 4.15 -5.97 -18.56
C THR A 135 3.92 -4.47 -18.51
N TRP A 136 4.98 -3.65 -18.45
CA TRP A 136 4.91 -2.19 -18.35
C TRP A 136 3.99 -1.52 -19.35
N ALA A 137 3.94 -2.04 -20.59
CA ALA A 137 3.11 -1.50 -21.66
C ALA A 137 1.60 -1.65 -21.41
N ASP A 138 1.21 -2.63 -20.59
CA ASP A 138 -0.19 -2.91 -20.26
C ASP A 138 -0.75 -1.97 -19.18
N ILE A 139 0.14 -1.26 -18.47
CA ILE A 139 -0.24 -0.32 -17.42
C ILE A 139 -0.57 1.02 -18.07
N PRO A 140 -1.78 1.59 -17.86
CA PRO A 140 -2.16 2.87 -18.44
C PRO A 140 -1.20 4.01 -18.01
N ASP A 141 -0.85 4.92 -18.94
CA ASP A 141 0.09 6.01 -18.65
C ASP A 141 -0.37 6.93 -17.51
N LYS A 142 -1.67 7.12 -17.34
CA LYS A 142 -2.26 7.90 -16.22
C LYS A 142 -2.12 7.22 -14.85
N ALA A 143 -1.74 5.96 -14.84
CA ALA A 143 -1.65 5.13 -13.64
C ALA A 143 -0.20 4.74 -13.31
N LYS A 144 0.79 5.44 -13.84
CA LYS A 144 2.21 5.14 -13.58
C LYS A 144 3.08 6.39 -13.64
N ASP A 145 4.14 6.42 -12.87
CA ASP A 145 5.25 7.35 -13.06
C ASP A 145 6.03 6.99 -14.34
N LYS A 146 6.29 7.95 -15.22
CA LYS A 146 6.94 7.70 -16.52
C LYS A 146 8.32 7.05 -16.44
N ASP A 147 9.02 7.28 -15.31
CA ASP A 147 10.37 6.76 -15.07
C ASP A 147 10.35 5.42 -14.34
N GLY A 148 9.17 5.00 -13.80
CA GLY A 148 8.95 3.70 -13.17
C GLY A 148 9.16 3.69 -11.67
N TYR A 149 9.10 4.82 -10.99
CA TYR A 149 9.24 4.90 -9.55
C TYR A 149 8.07 4.26 -8.80
N TRP A 150 6.86 4.43 -9.31
CA TRP A 150 5.63 3.84 -8.80
C TRP A 150 4.67 3.57 -9.96
N TYR A 151 3.76 2.64 -9.79
CA TYR A 151 2.68 2.36 -10.74
C TYR A 151 1.51 1.68 -10.05
N GLY A 152 0.31 1.95 -10.58
CA GLY A 152 -0.95 1.41 -10.07
C GLY A 152 -0.93 -0.11 -10.04
N ASP A 153 -1.55 -0.64 -9.03
CA ASP A 153 -1.73 -2.08 -8.82
C ASP A 153 -3.19 -2.48 -9.01
N TYR A 154 -4.10 -1.87 -8.27
CA TYR A 154 -5.54 -2.08 -8.35
C TYR A 154 -6.31 -0.80 -8.02
N TYR A 155 -7.60 -0.82 -8.32
CA TYR A 155 -8.53 0.26 -7.95
C TYR A 155 -9.85 -0.30 -7.44
N GLY A 156 -10.56 0.51 -6.65
CA GLY A 156 -11.89 0.23 -6.13
C GLY A 156 -12.75 1.49 -6.04
N VAL A 157 -13.98 1.34 -5.58
CA VAL A 157 -14.94 2.42 -5.36
C VAL A 157 -15.34 2.47 -3.88
N MET A 158 -15.57 3.69 -3.35
CA MET A 158 -16.08 3.85 -1.98
C MET A 158 -17.47 3.23 -1.83
N ALA A 159 -17.68 2.53 -0.73
CA ALA A 159 -18.93 1.84 -0.40
C ALA A 159 -19.25 1.93 1.08
N PHE A 160 -20.50 1.65 1.43
CA PHE A 160 -20.96 1.43 2.78
C PHE A 160 -21.07 -0.08 3.02
N GLU A 161 -20.28 -0.58 3.94
CA GLU A 161 -20.40 -1.93 4.48
C GLU A 161 -21.28 -1.86 5.71
N THR A 162 -22.32 -2.68 5.76
CA THR A 162 -23.33 -2.63 6.81
C THR A 162 -23.58 -4.00 7.41
N ASN A 163 -23.38 -4.13 8.74
CA ASN A 163 -23.82 -5.28 9.51
C ASN A 163 -25.35 -5.25 9.65
N THR A 164 -26.04 -6.09 8.89
CA THR A 164 -27.52 -6.09 8.83
C THR A 164 -28.19 -6.71 10.05
N ALA A 165 -27.43 -7.37 10.94
CA ALA A 165 -27.94 -7.81 12.23
C ALA A 165 -28.08 -6.64 13.23
N ALA A 166 -27.20 -5.62 13.11
CA ALA A 166 -27.22 -4.43 13.96
C ALA A 166 -28.00 -3.26 13.35
N VAL A 167 -28.02 -3.13 12.02
CA VAL A 167 -28.61 -2.00 11.27
C VAL A 167 -29.73 -2.51 10.38
N LYS A 168 -30.96 -2.00 10.61
CA LYS A 168 -32.15 -2.45 9.86
C LYS A 168 -32.21 -1.93 8.42
N ASN A 169 -31.82 -0.66 8.23
CA ASN A 169 -31.87 0.01 6.93
C ASN A 169 -30.45 0.24 6.43
N VAL A 170 -30.12 -0.36 5.30
CA VAL A 170 -28.81 -0.17 4.68
C VAL A 170 -28.75 1.18 3.96
N PRO A 171 -27.82 2.09 4.29
CA PRO A 171 -27.72 3.39 3.62
C PRO A 171 -27.39 3.22 2.14
N LYS A 172 -27.99 4.05 1.28
CA LYS A 172 -27.82 3.99 -0.19
C LYS A 172 -27.26 5.29 -0.78
N VAL A 173 -27.33 6.38 -0.03
CA VAL A 173 -26.77 7.70 -0.38
C VAL A 173 -26.06 8.28 0.84
N TRP A 174 -25.11 9.19 0.60
CA TRP A 174 -24.36 9.82 1.70
C TRP A 174 -25.25 10.51 2.71
N ALA A 175 -26.30 11.21 2.24
CA ALA A 175 -27.26 11.90 3.13
C ALA A 175 -27.99 10.93 4.08
N ASP A 176 -28.13 9.65 3.76
CA ASP A 176 -28.72 8.68 4.67
C ASP A 176 -27.97 8.60 5.98
N LEU A 177 -26.62 8.66 5.94
CA LEU A 177 -25.78 8.54 7.13
C LEU A 177 -26.04 9.61 8.20
N LEU A 178 -26.68 10.74 7.83
CA LEU A 178 -27.07 11.81 8.75
C LEU A 178 -28.40 11.54 9.45
N LYS A 179 -29.17 10.52 9.07
CA LYS A 179 -30.45 10.20 9.69
C LYS A 179 -30.26 9.78 11.16
N PRO A 180 -31.20 10.16 12.05
CA PRO A 180 -31.10 9.83 13.48
C PRO A 180 -31.03 8.34 13.80
N GLU A 181 -31.52 7.50 12.89
CA GLU A 181 -31.48 6.04 13.05
C GLU A 181 -30.07 5.45 13.06
N TYR A 182 -29.08 6.19 12.52
CA TYR A 182 -27.67 5.76 12.48
C TYR A 182 -26.81 6.36 13.61
N LYS A 183 -27.45 6.83 14.68
CA LYS A 183 -26.72 7.39 15.83
C LYS A 183 -25.74 6.39 16.41
N GLY A 184 -24.45 6.77 16.50
CA GLY A 184 -23.38 5.94 17.02
C GLY A 184 -23.06 4.71 16.17
N GLN A 185 -23.23 4.77 14.83
CA GLN A 185 -23.11 3.58 13.98
C GLN A 185 -22.13 3.72 12.82
N VAL A 186 -21.72 4.94 12.45
CA VAL A 186 -20.93 5.19 11.23
C VAL A 186 -19.48 5.42 11.58
N ALA A 187 -18.58 4.67 10.96
CA ALA A 187 -17.13 4.80 11.17
C ALA A 187 -16.32 4.76 9.87
N LEU A 188 -15.10 5.26 9.94
CA LEU A 188 -14.10 5.22 8.88
C LEU A 188 -13.15 4.03 9.04
N SER A 189 -12.58 3.57 7.94
CA SER A 189 -11.55 2.51 7.93
C SER A 189 -10.13 3.04 8.17
N GLY A 190 -9.98 4.21 8.77
CA GLY A 190 -8.70 4.81 9.08
C GLY A 190 -8.82 6.25 9.57
N ASP A 191 -7.71 6.82 9.98
CA ASP A 191 -7.60 8.23 10.34
C ASP A 191 -7.40 9.08 9.06
N PRO A 192 -8.25 10.08 8.77
CA PRO A 192 -8.10 10.96 7.61
C PRO A 192 -6.79 11.79 7.57
N THR A 193 -6.04 11.81 8.67
CA THR A 193 -4.72 12.45 8.68
C THR A 193 -3.58 11.52 8.24
N GLN A 194 -3.84 10.21 8.08
CA GLN A 194 -2.80 9.20 7.82
C GLN A 194 -3.20 8.14 6.78
N SER A 195 -4.51 7.90 6.61
CA SER A 195 -5.03 6.81 5.78
C SER A 195 -5.57 7.32 4.46
N ASN A 196 -5.02 6.82 3.34
CA ASN A 196 -5.56 7.12 2.02
C ASN A 196 -7.05 6.73 1.88
N GLN A 197 -7.45 5.61 2.47
CA GLN A 197 -8.86 5.16 2.43
C GLN A 197 -9.79 6.15 3.15
N ALA A 198 -9.39 6.65 4.31
CA ALA A 198 -10.19 7.62 5.05
C ALA A 198 -10.20 9.00 4.36
N ILE A 199 -9.08 9.45 3.77
CA ILE A 199 -9.02 10.64 2.92
C ILE A 199 -10.01 10.50 1.75
N SER A 200 -10.03 9.35 1.08
CA SER A 200 -10.91 9.06 -0.04
C SER A 200 -12.40 9.04 0.36
N ALA A 201 -12.72 8.59 1.58
CA ALA A 201 -14.08 8.65 2.11
C ALA A 201 -14.55 10.10 2.32
N VAL A 202 -13.70 10.98 2.87
CA VAL A 202 -14.01 12.42 3.00
C VAL A 202 -14.23 13.06 1.63
N TRP A 203 -13.43 12.67 0.65
CA TRP A 203 -13.54 13.19 -0.71
C TRP A 203 -14.81 12.70 -1.42
N ALA A 204 -15.16 11.44 -1.26
CA ALA A 204 -16.44 10.89 -1.74
C ALA A 204 -17.65 11.62 -1.13
N ALA A 205 -17.59 11.90 0.18
CA ALA A 205 -18.61 12.73 0.84
C ALA A 205 -18.66 14.14 0.26
N ALA A 206 -17.52 14.74 -0.11
CA ALA A 206 -17.51 16.05 -0.75
C ALA A 206 -18.26 16.04 -2.09
N LEU A 207 -17.98 15.04 -2.95
CA LEU A 207 -18.68 14.89 -4.23
C LEU A 207 -20.21 14.78 -4.06
N ALA A 208 -20.67 14.06 -3.02
CA ALA A 208 -22.07 13.88 -2.73
C ALA A 208 -22.75 15.15 -2.21
N ASN A 209 -21.98 16.08 -1.62
CA ASN A 209 -22.51 17.27 -0.94
C ASN A 209 -22.17 18.59 -1.65
N GLY A 210 -22.09 18.57 -2.99
CA GLY A 210 -21.90 19.77 -3.81
C GLY A 210 -20.44 20.23 -3.94
N GLY A 211 -19.49 19.40 -3.50
CA GLY A 211 -18.08 19.58 -3.78
C GLY A 211 -17.68 19.08 -5.17
N SER A 212 -16.38 19.00 -5.40
CA SER A 212 -15.82 18.52 -6.67
C SER A 212 -14.46 17.86 -6.43
N LEU A 213 -13.81 17.39 -7.49
CA LEU A 213 -12.42 16.90 -7.40
C LEU A 213 -11.42 18.01 -6.98
N ASP A 214 -11.80 19.29 -7.09
CA ASP A 214 -10.99 20.45 -6.71
C ASP A 214 -11.48 21.14 -5.43
N ASN A 215 -12.58 20.65 -4.83
CA ASN A 215 -13.17 21.24 -3.62
C ASN A 215 -13.64 20.15 -2.66
N VAL A 216 -12.83 19.87 -1.65
CA VAL A 216 -13.10 18.84 -0.62
C VAL A 216 -13.78 19.38 0.63
N GLN A 217 -13.93 20.70 0.77
CA GLN A 217 -14.51 21.32 1.97
C GLN A 217 -15.91 20.78 2.32
N PRO A 218 -16.86 20.57 1.36
CA PRO A 218 -18.15 19.99 1.69
C PRO A 218 -18.09 18.59 2.31
N GLY A 219 -17.02 17.83 2.07
CA GLY A 219 -16.77 16.53 2.73
C GLY A 219 -16.38 16.68 4.19
N LEU A 220 -15.50 17.63 4.50
CA LEU A 220 -15.16 17.98 5.88
C LEU A 220 -16.39 18.48 6.64
N ASP A 221 -17.20 19.32 6.02
CA ASP A 221 -18.44 19.85 6.60
C ASP A 221 -19.47 18.73 6.84
N PHE A 222 -19.56 17.76 5.93
CA PHE A 222 -20.39 16.56 6.09
C PHE A 222 -19.96 15.75 7.31
N PHE A 223 -18.66 15.44 7.44
CA PHE A 223 -18.18 14.69 8.60
C PHE A 223 -18.27 15.47 9.91
N LYS A 224 -18.20 16.81 9.86
CA LYS A 224 -18.52 17.64 11.01
C LYS A 224 -19.98 17.45 11.44
N GLN A 225 -20.93 17.50 10.50
CA GLN A 225 -22.34 17.27 10.78
C GLN A 225 -22.59 15.87 11.33
N LEU A 226 -21.93 14.86 10.75
CA LEU A 226 -22.02 13.47 11.19
C LEU A 226 -21.49 13.29 12.63
N ASN A 227 -20.42 14.00 12.99
CA ASN A 227 -19.87 14.02 14.34
C ASN A 227 -20.76 14.78 15.32
N ASP A 228 -21.23 15.96 14.94
CA ASP A 228 -22.11 16.81 15.78
C ASP A 228 -23.46 16.14 16.06
N SER A 229 -24.01 15.35 15.11
CA SER A 229 -25.24 14.57 15.29
C SER A 229 -25.05 13.35 16.21
N GLY A 230 -23.79 12.97 16.48
CA GLY A 230 -23.43 11.77 17.23
C GLY A 230 -23.63 10.48 16.43
N ASN A 231 -23.72 10.55 15.10
CA ASN A 231 -23.78 9.36 14.23
C ASN A 231 -22.38 8.78 13.99
N PHE A 232 -21.33 9.62 14.03
CA PHE A 232 -19.96 9.22 13.83
C PHE A 232 -19.36 8.53 15.06
N VAL A 233 -18.70 7.41 14.83
CA VAL A 233 -17.91 6.67 15.83
C VAL A 233 -16.43 6.87 15.49
N PRO A 234 -15.64 7.58 16.32
CA PRO A 234 -14.24 7.87 16.02
C PRO A 234 -13.32 6.69 16.35
N VAL A 235 -13.67 5.51 15.87
CA VAL A 235 -12.91 4.26 15.97
C VAL A 235 -12.56 3.80 14.57
N ILE A 236 -11.32 3.33 14.36
CA ILE A 236 -10.93 2.72 13.09
C ILE A 236 -11.72 1.43 12.90
N ALA A 237 -12.68 1.46 11.97
CA ALA A 237 -13.50 0.31 11.67
C ALA A 237 -12.70 -0.79 10.93
N LYS A 238 -12.83 -2.01 11.45
CA LYS A 238 -12.23 -3.24 10.94
C LYS A 238 -13.29 -4.33 10.87
N THR A 239 -13.02 -5.44 10.19
CA THR A 239 -13.90 -6.62 10.13
C THR A 239 -14.42 -7.02 11.51
N ALA A 240 -13.55 -7.03 12.53
CA ALA A 240 -13.92 -7.40 13.90
C ALA A 240 -14.92 -6.41 14.54
N THR A 241 -14.73 -5.09 14.35
CA THR A 241 -15.63 -4.07 14.92
C THR A 241 -16.95 -3.97 14.17
N VAL A 242 -16.96 -4.25 12.86
CA VAL A 242 -18.20 -4.41 12.08
C VAL A 242 -18.95 -5.65 12.56
N SER A 243 -18.26 -6.78 12.68
CA SER A 243 -18.86 -8.04 13.14
C SER A 243 -19.44 -7.96 14.53
N SER A 244 -18.74 -7.33 15.48
CA SER A 244 -19.23 -7.15 16.86
C SER A 244 -20.37 -6.15 16.98
N GLY A 245 -20.59 -5.29 15.97
CA GLY A 245 -21.56 -4.20 16.02
C GLY A 245 -21.03 -2.93 16.72
N GLU A 246 -19.76 -2.83 17.01
CA GLU A 246 -19.12 -1.61 17.53
C GLU A 246 -19.12 -0.48 16.47
N THR A 247 -18.83 -0.83 15.21
CA THR A 247 -18.86 0.07 14.06
C THR A 247 -19.70 -0.55 12.93
N PRO A 248 -21.03 -0.70 13.12
CA PRO A 248 -21.83 -1.55 12.25
C PRO A 248 -22.03 -1.00 10.83
N ILE A 249 -21.72 0.28 10.58
CA ILE A 249 -21.61 0.87 9.24
C ILE A 249 -20.18 1.35 9.07
N ARG A 250 -19.44 0.71 8.17
CA ARG A 250 -18.08 1.10 7.80
C ARG A 250 -18.06 1.72 6.42
N ILE A 251 -17.47 2.91 6.29
CA ILE A 251 -17.16 3.51 4.99
C ILE A 251 -15.82 2.95 4.55
N THR A 252 -15.82 2.19 3.45
CA THR A 252 -14.67 1.39 3.00
C THR A 252 -14.64 1.24 1.48
N TRP A 253 -13.59 0.65 0.94
CA TRP A 253 -13.57 0.23 -0.46
C TRP A 253 -14.51 -0.97 -0.69
N THR A 254 -15.12 -1.05 -1.87
CA THR A 254 -15.99 -2.18 -2.27
C THR A 254 -15.35 -3.53 -2.01
N TYR A 255 -14.07 -3.69 -2.34
CA TYR A 255 -13.37 -4.95 -2.20
C TYR A 255 -13.20 -5.39 -0.74
N ASN A 256 -12.98 -4.44 0.20
CA ASN A 256 -12.90 -4.78 1.61
C ASN A 256 -14.23 -5.29 2.16
N GLY A 257 -15.31 -4.54 1.89
CA GLY A 257 -16.64 -4.96 2.33
C GLY A 257 -17.08 -6.29 1.72
N LEU A 258 -16.73 -6.58 0.45
CA LEU A 258 -17.04 -7.85 -0.20
C LEU A 258 -16.18 -9.00 0.38
N ALA A 259 -14.91 -8.76 0.67
CA ALA A 259 -14.06 -9.74 1.33
C ALA A 259 -14.57 -10.06 2.75
N ASP A 260 -15.04 -9.05 3.50
CA ASP A 260 -15.64 -9.23 4.82
C ASP A 260 -16.96 -10.02 4.73
N LYS A 261 -17.81 -9.70 3.75
CA LYS A 261 -19.04 -10.46 3.49
C LYS A 261 -18.77 -11.94 3.27
N ASP A 262 -17.74 -12.28 2.50
CA ASP A 262 -17.35 -13.67 2.26
C ASP A 262 -16.77 -14.32 3.52
N SER A 263 -15.85 -13.64 4.22
CA SER A 263 -15.16 -14.18 5.40
C SER A 263 -16.11 -14.41 6.59
N LEU A 264 -17.12 -13.55 6.75
CA LEU A 264 -18.13 -13.67 7.81
C LEU A 264 -19.20 -14.71 7.48
N ALA A 265 -19.34 -15.12 6.21
CA ALA A 265 -20.25 -16.16 5.75
C ALA A 265 -21.70 -16.01 6.28
N GLY A 266 -22.17 -14.76 6.41
CA GLY A 266 -23.51 -14.45 6.92
C GLY A 266 -23.65 -14.39 8.46
N ASN A 267 -22.56 -14.47 9.21
CA ASN A 267 -22.56 -14.39 10.69
C ASN A 267 -21.55 -13.35 11.24
N PRO A 268 -21.95 -12.07 11.37
CA PRO A 268 -23.24 -11.52 10.95
C PRO A 268 -23.34 -11.37 9.43
N ALA A 269 -24.56 -11.23 8.93
CA ALA A 269 -24.78 -10.89 7.54
C ALA A 269 -24.33 -9.44 7.28
N VAL A 270 -23.56 -9.25 6.21
CA VAL A 270 -23.04 -7.94 5.77
C VAL A 270 -23.59 -7.63 4.39
N GLU A 271 -24.07 -6.40 4.20
CA GLU A 271 -24.42 -5.83 2.90
C GLU A 271 -23.44 -4.73 2.52
N VAL A 272 -22.98 -4.77 1.25
CA VAL A 272 -22.08 -3.75 0.69
C VAL A 272 -22.84 -2.96 -0.35
N ALA A 273 -23.03 -1.67 -0.10
CA ALA A 273 -23.74 -0.77 -0.98
C ALA A 273 -22.79 0.30 -1.54
N VAL A 274 -22.64 0.35 -2.88
CA VAL A 274 -22.01 1.50 -3.54
C VAL A 274 -23.04 2.62 -3.56
N PRO A 275 -22.76 3.81 -2.96
CA PRO A 275 -23.69 4.93 -2.98
C PRO A 275 -24.05 5.34 -4.41
N THR A 276 -25.27 5.80 -4.62
CA THR A 276 -25.71 6.31 -5.93
C THR A 276 -25.22 7.74 -6.20
N ASP A 277 -24.74 8.43 -5.16
CA ASP A 277 -24.09 9.74 -5.18
C ASP A 277 -22.65 9.65 -4.65
N GLY A 278 -21.81 10.65 -4.93
CA GLY A 278 -20.42 10.68 -4.44
C GLY A 278 -19.60 9.44 -4.82
N ARG A 279 -19.82 8.87 -5.99
CA ARG A 279 -19.11 7.65 -6.47
C ARG A 279 -17.66 8.00 -6.76
N PHE A 280 -16.80 7.71 -5.79
CA PHE A 280 -15.38 8.00 -5.85
C PHE A 280 -14.59 6.71 -6.04
N GLY A 281 -13.73 6.70 -7.06
CA GLY A 281 -12.75 5.64 -7.30
C GLY A 281 -11.37 6.04 -6.81
N GLY A 282 -10.65 5.09 -6.25
CA GLY A 282 -9.28 5.30 -5.79
C GLY A 282 -8.37 4.15 -6.18
N MET A 283 -7.10 4.46 -6.37
CA MET A 283 -6.06 3.54 -6.79
C MET A 283 -4.95 3.52 -5.75
N TYR A 284 -4.36 2.33 -5.55
CA TYR A 284 -3.12 2.15 -4.84
C TYR A 284 -1.97 1.97 -5.83
N VAL A 285 -0.75 2.15 -5.35
CA VAL A 285 0.47 2.05 -6.18
C VAL A 285 1.53 1.25 -5.45
N GLN A 286 2.19 0.38 -6.19
CA GLN A 286 3.38 -0.34 -5.74
C GLN A 286 4.63 0.47 -6.01
N ALA A 287 5.59 0.38 -5.10
CA ALA A 287 6.92 0.92 -5.28
C ALA A 287 7.98 0.08 -4.55
N ILE A 288 9.21 0.14 -5.04
CA ILE A 288 10.37 -0.50 -4.42
C ILE A 288 11.08 0.54 -3.55
N SER A 289 11.36 0.21 -2.29
CA SER A 289 12.16 1.05 -1.41
C SER A 289 13.56 1.29 -2.00
N ALA A 290 14.04 2.52 -1.97
CA ALA A 290 15.43 2.86 -2.32
C ALA A 290 16.45 2.28 -1.36
N TYR A 291 15.99 1.81 -0.20
CA TYR A 291 16.77 1.24 0.90
C TYR A 291 16.44 -0.22 1.14
N ALA A 292 15.85 -0.89 0.14
CA ALA A 292 15.43 -2.28 0.20
C ALA A 292 16.59 -3.20 0.59
N PRO A 293 16.49 -4.01 1.66
CA PRO A 293 17.49 -5.02 2.00
C PRO A 293 17.63 -6.10 0.93
N HIS A 294 16.53 -6.40 0.19
CA HIS A 294 16.46 -7.45 -0.81
C HIS A 294 15.98 -6.88 -2.16
N PRO A 295 16.81 -6.05 -2.85
CA PRO A 295 16.37 -5.31 -4.03
C PRO A 295 16.02 -6.18 -5.24
N ASN A 296 16.58 -7.39 -5.37
CA ASN A 296 16.21 -8.32 -6.44
C ASN A 296 14.94 -9.09 -6.11
N ALA A 297 14.71 -9.44 -4.83
CA ALA A 297 13.45 -10.03 -4.39
C ALA A 297 12.30 -9.01 -4.53
N ALA A 298 12.55 -7.73 -4.24
CA ALA A 298 11.60 -6.65 -4.49
C ALA A 298 11.19 -6.54 -5.97
N ARG A 299 12.17 -6.57 -6.90
CA ARG A 299 11.88 -6.57 -8.34
C ARG A 299 11.13 -7.81 -8.78
N LEU A 300 11.49 -8.98 -8.26
CA LEU A 300 10.80 -10.23 -8.56
C LEU A 300 9.36 -10.22 -8.03
N TRP A 301 9.12 -9.61 -6.87
CA TRP A 301 7.78 -9.38 -6.35
C TRP A 301 6.95 -8.50 -7.29
N MET A 302 7.53 -7.40 -7.79
CA MET A 302 6.86 -6.55 -8.79
C MET A 302 6.53 -7.35 -10.06
N GLU A 303 7.46 -8.14 -10.61
CA GLU A 303 7.17 -9.00 -11.78
C GLU A 303 6.05 -10.00 -11.50
N TYR A 304 6.00 -10.57 -10.30
CA TYR A 304 4.95 -11.50 -9.89
C TYR A 304 3.60 -10.81 -9.78
N LEU A 305 3.51 -9.69 -9.08
CA LEU A 305 2.25 -8.97 -8.91
C LEU A 305 1.65 -8.47 -10.24
N TYR A 306 2.52 -8.07 -11.16
CA TYR A 306 2.09 -7.57 -12.48
C TYR A 306 2.04 -8.67 -13.56
N SER A 307 2.27 -9.94 -13.22
CA SER A 307 1.94 -11.08 -14.06
C SER A 307 0.43 -11.33 -14.09
N ASP A 308 -0.06 -12.14 -15.03
CA ASP A 308 -1.48 -12.53 -15.06
C ASP A 308 -1.90 -13.25 -13.77
N GLU A 309 -1.00 -14.06 -13.18
CA GLU A 309 -1.23 -14.78 -11.94
C GLU A 309 -1.45 -13.82 -10.76
N GLY A 310 -0.58 -12.83 -10.57
CA GLY A 310 -0.71 -11.84 -9.50
C GLY A 310 -1.94 -10.96 -9.68
N GLN A 311 -2.20 -10.50 -10.91
CA GLN A 311 -3.38 -9.68 -11.22
C GLN A 311 -4.69 -10.47 -11.01
N LEU A 312 -4.72 -11.78 -11.29
CA LEU A 312 -5.87 -12.65 -11.01
C LEU A 312 -6.08 -12.87 -9.51
N ALA A 313 -5.04 -12.88 -8.70
CA ALA A 313 -5.18 -12.93 -7.24
C ALA A 313 -5.97 -11.72 -6.72
N TRP A 314 -5.65 -10.51 -7.20
CA TRP A 314 -6.41 -9.30 -6.87
C TRP A 314 -7.86 -9.34 -7.36
N LEU A 315 -8.10 -9.83 -8.58
CA LEU A 315 -9.47 -10.00 -9.10
C LEU A 315 -10.33 -10.91 -8.22
N LYS A 316 -9.77 -12.00 -7.72
CA LYS A 316 -10.46 -12.91 -6.78
C LYS A 316 -10.78 -12.23 -5.46
N GLY A 317 -10.00 -11.23 -5.07
CA GLY A 317 -10.23 -10.34 -3.93
C GLY A 317 -11.12 -9.13 -4.23
N TYR A 318 -11.85 -9.15 -5.34
CA TYR A 318 -12.76 -8.08 -5.78
C TYR A 318 -12.09 -6.76 -6.17
N CYS A 319 -10.78 -6.73 -6.30
CA CYS A 319 -10.03 -5.56 -6.74
C CYS A 319 -9.86 -5.57 -8.25
N ASN A 320 -10.16 -4.44 -8.89
CA ASN A 320 -9.91 -4.29 -10.32
C ASN A 320 -8.41 -4.08 -10.53
N PRO A 321 -7.66 -5.03 -11.12
CA PRO A 321 -6.23 -4.85 -11.31
C PRO A 321 -5.94 -3.80 -12.38
N ILE A 322 -4.78 -3.18 -12.30
CA ILE A 322 -4.43 -2.10 -13.24
C ILE A 322 -4.31 -2.58 -14.69
N ARG A 323 -3.98 -3.85 -14.91
CA ARG A 323 -3.92 -4.47 -16.24
C ARG A 323 -5.26 -5.03 -16.73
N PHE A 324 -6.37 -4.70 -16.07
CA PHE A 324 -7.70 -5.28 -16.32
C PHE A 324 -8.09 -5.28 -17.81
N GLU A 325 -7.94 -4.15 -18.49
CA GLU A 325 -8.32 -4.04 -19.92
C GLU A 325 -7.42 -4.90 -20.82
N ALA A 326 -6.13 -4.95 -20.57
CA ALA A 326 -5.20 -5.81 -21.31
C ALA A 326 -5.50 -7.29 -21.08
N MET A 327 -5.77 -7.69 -19.83
CA MET A 327 -6.13 -9.06 -19.48
C MET A 327 -7.47 -9.48 -20.08
N LYS A 328 -8.45 -8.55 -20.12
CA LYS A 328 -9.75 -8.78 -20.76
C LYS A 328 -9.59 -8.95 -22.27
N ALA A 329 -8.80 -8.11 -22.92
CA ALA A 329 -8.49 -8.23 -24.35
C ALA A 329 -7.78 -9.54 -24.69
N ALA A 330 -6.91 -10.02 -23.80
CA ALA A 330 -6.21 -11.29 -23.93
C ALA A 330 -7.07 -12.53 -23.55
N ASN A 331 -8.31 -12.34 -23.06
CA ASN A 331 -9.22 -13.40 -22.59
C ASN A 331 -8.61 -14.30 -21.49
N VAL A 332 -7.78 -13.73 -20.59
CA VAL A 332 -7.16 -14.49 -19.49
C VAL A 332 -7.97 -14.44 -18.19
N ILE A 333 -9.02 -13.61 -18.13
CA ILE A 333 -9.89 -13.50 -16.95
C ILE A 333 -10.99 -14.57 -16.99
N PRO A 334 -11.08 -15.45 -15.96
CA PRO A 334 -12.17 -16.41 -15.87
C PRO A 334 -13.55 -15.71 -15.77
N PRO A 335 -14.58 -16.18 -16.52
CA PRO A 335 -15.90 -15.52 -16.53
C PRO A 335 -16.57 -15.43 -15.14
N ASP A 336 -16.39 -16.45 -14.32
CA ASP A 336 -16.93 -16.51 -12.96
C ASP A 336 -16.28 -15.51 -12.00
N VAL A 337 -15.00 -15.20 -12.21
CA VAL A 337 -14.28 -14.14 -11.49
C VAL A 337 -14.76 -12.77 -11.95
N LEU A 338 -14.88 -12.57 -13.27
CA LEU A 338 -15.38 -11.31 -13.84
C LEU A 338 -16.80 -10.97 -13.35
N ALA A 339 -17.67 -11.96 -13.20
CA ALA A 339 -19.05 -11.78 -12.76
C ALA A 339 -19.19 -11.33 -11.29
N LYS A 340 -18.14 -11.48 -10.48
CA LYS A 340 -18.13 -11.10 -9.05
C LYS A 340 -17.64 -9.68 -8.80
N LEU A 341 -17.07 -9.00 -9.81
CA LEU A 341 -16.54 -7.67 -9.63
C LEU A 341 -17.63 -6.66 -9.26
N PRO A 342 -17.35 -5.71 -8.37
CA PRO A 342 -18.30 -4.67 -8.01
C PRO A 342 -18.58 -3.73 -9.19
N ASP A 343 -19.77 -3.13 -9.21
CA ASP A 343 -20.11 -2.10 -10.18
C ASP A 343 -19.31 -0.81 -9.92
N THR A 344 -18.39 -0.50 -10.83
CA THR A 344 -17.56 0.71 -10.79
C THR A 344 -18.03 1.80 -11.77
N VAL A 345 -19.14 1.60 -12.47
CA VAL A 345 -19.67 2.53 -13.48
C VAL A 345 -19.98 3.88 -12.85
N GLY A 346 -19.52 4.95 -13.47
CA GLY A 346 -19.73 6.33 -13.01
C GLY A 346 -18.88 6.76 -11.82
N ALA A 347 -17.94 5.93 -11.36
CA ALA A 347 -16.96 6.37 -10.38
C ALA A 347 -16.00 7.38 -10.99
N VAL A 348 -15.76 8.50 -10.28
CA VAL A 348 -14.79 9.53 -10.69
C VAL A 348 -13.42 9.17 -10.16
N LEU A 349 -12.42 9.25 -11.04
CA LEU A 349 -11.02 9.07 -10.69
C LEU A 349 -10.32 10.43 -10.77
N PRO A 350 -9.72 10.91 -9.69
CA PRO A 350 -9.00 12.18 -9.69
C PRO A 350 -7.67 12.08 -10.46
N THR A 351 -7.18 13.24 -10.91
CA THR A 351 -5.81 13.39 -11.39
C THR A 351 -4.81 13.42 -10.23
N LEU A 352 -3.52 13.23 -10.52
CA LEU A 352 -2.47 13.25 -9.51
C LEU A 352 -2.39 14.60 -8.77
N ASP A 353 -2.54 15.72 -9.49
CA ASP A 353 -2.54 17.07 -8.89
C ASP A 353 -3.73 17.26 -7.94
N GLN A 354 -4.91 16.78 -8.34
CA GLN A 354 -6.11 16.80 -7.49
C GLN A 354 -5.92 15.93 -6.24
N ILE A 355 -5.30 14.75 -6.37
CA ILE A 355 -5.01 13.85 -5.25
C ILE A 355 -4.10 14.55 -4.23
N THR A 356 -3.01 15.17 -4.69
CA THR A 356 -2.06 15.87 -3.83
C THR A 356 -2.73 17.04 -3.10
N ALA A 357 -3.50 17.86 -3.83
CA ALA A 357 -4.19 19.01 -3.27
C ALA A 357 -5.26 18.59 -2.25
N ALA A 358 -6.10 17.60 -2.59
CA ALA A 358 -7.16 17.11 -1.73
C ALA A 358 -6.61 16.43 -0.46
N SER A 359 -5.58 15.58 -0.59
CA SER A 359 -4.94 14.94 0.56
C SER A 359 -4.40 15.98 1.55
N THR A 360 -3.71 17.01 1.04
CA THR A 360 -3.19 18.11 1.86
C THR A 360 -4.34 18.85 2.57
N ALA A 361 -5.39 19.20 1.84
CA ALA A 361 -6.53 19.94 2.39
C ALA A 361 -7.31 19.13 3.43
N ILE A 362 -7.57 17.85 3.18
CA ILE A 362 -8.28 16.97 4.11
C ILE A 362 -7.46 16.73 5.37
N THR A 363 -6.17 16.38 5.23
CA THR A 363 -5.27 16.12 6.36
C THR A 363 -5.16 17.35 7.28
N ALA A 364 -5.01 18.55 6.72
CA ALA A 364 -4.95 19.79 7.48
C ALA A 364 -6.31 20.22 8.05
N GLY A 365 -7.40 20.00 7.30
CA GLY A 365 -8.75 20.43 7.66
C GLY A 365 -9.45 19.53 8.67
N TRP A 366 -9.14 18.24 8.71
CA TRP A 366 -9.80 17.28 9.59
C TRP A 366 -9.76 17.67 11.08
N PRO A 367 -8.57 17.96 11.68
CA PRO A 367 -8.48 18.33 13.09
C PRO A 367 -9.22 19.61 13.43
N THR A 368 -9.27 20.58 12.51
CA THR A 368 -9.81 21.92 12.75
C THR A 368 -11.31 22.03 12.43
N THR A 369 -11.82 21.27 11.46
CA THR A 369 -13.21 21.32 11.01
C THR A 369 -14.05 20.25 11.72
N VAL A 370 -13.61 18.99 11.69
CA VAL A 370 -14.35 17.85 12.26
C VAL A 370 -14.03 17.68 13.74
N GLY A 371 -12.77 17.84 14.13
CA GLY A 371 -12.32 17.80 15.51
C GLY A 371 -12.36 16.40 16.16
N ALA A 372 -12.62 15.33 15.39
CA ALA A 372 -12.64 13.97 15.89
C ALA A 372 -11.26 13.30 15.73
N THR A 373 -10.78 12.66 16.80
CA THR A 373 -9.57 11.84 16.75
C THR A 373 -9.97 10.39 16.49
N VAL A 374 -9.71 9.88 15.30
CA VAL A 374 -10.00 8.51 14.89
C VAL A 374 -8.85 7.59 15.30
N LYS A 375 -9.13 6.52 16.07
CA LYS A 375 -8.10 5.62 16.62
C LYS A 375 -8.61 4.21 16.91
#